data_79d43073913c1ef41261e9642523580b
#
_entry.id   79d43073913c1ef41261e9642523580b
#
_cell.length_a   1.000
_cell.length_b   1.000
_cell.length_c   1.000
_cell.angle_alpha   90.00
_cell.angle_beta   90.00
_cell.angle_gamma   90.00
#
_symmetry.space_group_name_H-M   'P 1'
#
loop_
_entity.id
_entity.type
_entity.pdbx_description
1 polymer ?
#
loop_
_entity_poly.entity_id
_entity_poly.type
_entity_poly.pdbx_seq_one_letter_code
_entity_poly.pdbx_strand_id
1 'polypeptide(L)'
;MSCLGALIAFFLYIIFLQKKLVNGWEMLAHPNKLLDLWIIAGIVAIAGITTSFQGLNQFVDDRVNRTSDDLRLTDISPLSQSLSYILSASLISFVMQIFVFAIVTIYFSLTDHIKIFVNDLWPSLGIMLLAAVVDTVLNLIIVAFIHKEKTFNIMSSILGALSGFLVASYFPIGLLPKVAQDLVKLTPGSYQAIFMRNLLMSDQIKKQVPTTLVKRFKNFLGCQIKLGGHLLTDEQVVFVLAGMGVILLLVVAFINLIVNRKKK
;
A
#
# COMPACT_ATOMS: atom_id res chain seq x y z
N MET A 1 -16.28 3.84 -3.68
CA MET A 1 -15.90 2.62 -2.92
C MET A 1 -14.39 2.50 -2.63
N SER A 2 -13.57 3.42 -3.12
CA SER A 2 -12.09 3.32 -3.07
C SER A 2 -11.44 3.30 -1.67
N CYS A 3 -12.03 3.89 -0.66
CA CYS A 3 -11.46 3.94 0.70
C CYS A 3 -12.08 2.91 1.68
N LEU A 4 -12.90 1.98 1.20
CA LEU A 4 -13.62 1.06 2.08
C LEU A 4 -12.66 0.17 2.89
N GLY A 5 -11.60 -0.33 2.28
CA GLY A 5 -10.57 -1.10 3.00
C GLY A 5 -9.84 -0.30 4.08
N ALA A 6 -9.52 0.97 3.80
CA ALA A 6 -8.91 1.87 4.76
C ALA A 6 -9.85 2.18 5.95
N LEU A 7 -11.15 2.40 5.68
CA LEU A 7 -12.16 2.59 6.71
C LEU A 7 -12.36 1.33 7.57
N ILE A 8 -12.39 0.15 6.96
CA ILE A 8 -12.46 -1.12 7.69
C ILE A 8 -11.26 -1.25 8.63
N ALA A 9 -10.05 -1.00 8.15
CA ALA A 9 -8.84 -1.05 8.96
C ALA A 9 -8.91 -0.07 10.14
N PHE A 10 -9.35 1.16 9.89
CA PHE A 10 -9.51 2.19 10.90
C PHE A 10 -10.50 1.79 12.01
N PHE A 11 -11.70 1.34 11.63
CA PHE A 11 -12.71 0.92 12.62
C PHE A 11 -12.31 -0.37 13.36
N LEU A 12 -11.74 -1.35 12.68
CA LEU A 12 -11.21 -2.55 13.33
C LEU A 12 -10.13 -2.22 14.36
N TYR A 13 -9.25 -1.27 14.04
CA TYR A 13 -8.22 -0.83 14.96
C TYR A 13 -8.83 -0.18 16.21
N ILE A 14 -9.69 0.82 16.06
CA ILE A 14 -10.25 1.57 17.20
C ILE A 14 -11.12 0.67 18.08
N ILE A 15 -11.96 -0.17 17.48
CA ILE A 15 -12.95 -0.96 18.26
C ILE A 15 -12.31 -2.17 18.93
N PHE A 16 -11.40 -2.86 18.22
CA PHE A 16 -10.92 -4.17 18.67
C PHE A 16 -9.43 -4.23 18.95
N LEU A 17 -8.59 -3.68 18.05
CA LEU A 17 -7.15 -3.91 18.12
C LEU A 17 -6.46 -3.01 19.13
N GLN A 18 -6.83 -1.74 19.22
CA GLN A 18 -6.15 -0.77 20.08
C GLN A 18 -6.08 -1.29 21.52
N LYS A 19 -7.22 -1.60 22.14
CA LYS A 19 -7.26 -2.12 23.51
C LYS A 19 -6.51 -3.42 23.69
N LYS A 20 -6.66 -4.36 22.74
CA LYS A 20 -6.03 -5.69 22.84
C LYS A 20 -4.51 -5.62 22.68
N LEU A 21 -4.02 -4.77 21.77
CA LEU A 21 -2.58 -4.59 21.57
C LEU A 21 -1.95 -3.81 22.73
N VAL A 22 -2.63 -2.79 23.24
CA VAL A 22 -2.19 -2.02 24.41
C VAL A 22 -1.98 -2.93 25.62
N ASN A 23 -2.94 -3.81 25.94
CA ASN A 23 -2.83 -4.76 27.05
C ASN A 23 -1.63 -5.74 26.89
N GLY A 24 -1.19 -5.99 25.66
CA GLY A 24 0.02 -6.80 25.39
C GLY A 24 1.34 -6.04 25.61
N TRP A 25 1.29 -4.71 25.78
CA TRP A 25 2.45 -3.82 25.87
C TRP A 25 2.34 -2.84 27.06
N GLU A 26 1.74 -3.25 28.17
CA GLU A 26 1.55 -2.45 29.40
C GLU A 26 2.87 -1.94 30.01
N MET A 27 4.00 -2.57 29.67
CA MET A 27 5.33 -2.11 30.09
C MET A 27 5.79 -0.81 29.43
N LEU A 28 5.10 -0.35 28.35
CA LEU A 28 5.41 0.92 27.66
C LEU A 28 4.63 2.06 28.31
N ALA A 29 5.27 3.24 28.42
CA ALA A 29 4.66 4.41 29.05
C ALA A 29 3.43 4.93 28.28
N HIS A 30 3.47 4.89 26.95
CA HIS A 30 2.41 5.38 26.06
C HIS A 30 2.22 4.46 24.86
N PRO A 31 1.73 3.22 25.03
CA PRO A 31 1.61 2.24 23.96
C PRO A 31 0.64 2.71 22.86
N ASN A 32 -0.41 3.47 23.19
CA ASN A 32 -1.37 4.03 22.23
C ASN A 32 -0.67 4.83 21.14
N LYS A 33 0.15 5.81 21.50
CA LYS A 33 0.84 6.69 20.51
C LYS A 33 1.67 5.91 19.49
N LEU A 34 2.28 4.84 19.96
CA LEU A 34 3.13 4.01 19.12
C LEU A 34 2.30 3.15 18.16
N LEU A 35 1.18 2.58 18.65
CA LEU A 35 0.27 1.77 17.86
C LEU A 35 -0.53 2.62 16.86
N ASP A 36 -0.87 3.86 17.23
CA ASP A 36 -1.55 4.79 16.32
C ASP A 36 -0.66 5.18 15.14
N LEU A 37 0.63 5.43 15.37
CA LEU A 37 1.59 5.65 14.27
C LEU A 37 1.77 4.40 13.40
N TRP A 38 1.71 3.21 14.00
CA TRP A 38 1.77 1.94 13.28
C TRP A 38 0.57 1.76 12.34
N ILE A 39 -0.64 2.06 12.81
CA ILE A 39 -1.85 1.89 12.00
C ILE A 39 -2.00 2.97 10.93
N ILE A 40 -1.57 4.22 11.19
CA ILE A 40 -1.55 5.29 10.17
C ILE A 40 -0.80 4.82 8.93
N ALA A 41 0.41 4.29 9.09
CA ALA A 41 1.20 3.77 7.97
C ALA A 41 0.46 2.67 7.19
N GLY A 42 -0.22 1.79 7.90
CA GLY A 42 -1.01 0.71 7.29
C GLY A 42 -2.24 1.20 6.53
N ILE A 43 -3.01 2.12 7.12
CA ILE A 43 -4.22 2.67 6.49
C ILE A 43 -3.86 3.42 5.21
N VAL A 44 -2.77 4.18 5.20
CA VAL A 44 -2.30 4.90 4.02
C VAL A 44 -1.91 3.93 2.90
N ALA A 45 -1.19 2.84 3.22
CA ALA A 45 -0.83 1.83 2.23
C ALA A 45 -2.06 1.08 1.68
N ILE A 46 -3.05 0.76 2.53
CA ILE A 46 -4.35 0.20 2.09
C ILE A 46 -5.04 1.15 1.11
N ALA A 47 -5.08 2.45 1.45
CA ALA A 47 -5.65 3.46 0.58
C ALA A 47 -4.92 3.49 -0.78
N GLY A 48 -3.60 3.40 -0.79
CA GLY A 48 -2.79 3.32 -2.00
C GLY A 48 -3.19 2.17 -2.93
N ILE A 49 -3.23 0.95 -2.40
CA ILE A 49 -3.60 -0.25 -3.15
C ILE A 49 -5.04 -0.14 -3.70
N THR A 50 -5.98 0.28 -2.86
CA THR A 50 -7.40 0.29 -3.24
C THR A 50 -7.74 1.43 -4.20
N THR A 51 -7.14 2.61 -4.02
CA THR A 51 -7.41 3.75 -4.91
C THR A 51 -6.70 3.62 -6.24
N SER A 52 -5.50 3.03 -6.30
CA SER A 52 -4.82 2.72 -7.56
C SER A 52 -5.60 1.71 -8.40
N PHE A 53 -6.21 0.69 -7.77
CA PHE A 53 -7.09 -0.25 -8.45
C PHE A 53 -8.33 0.46 -9.01
N GLN A 54 -9.01 1.27 -8.20
CA GLN A 54 -10.18 2.03 -8.62
C GLN A 54 -9.86 3.06 -9.71
N GLY A 55 -8.69 3.69 -9.68
CA GLY A 55 -8.24 4.60 -10.73
C GLY A 55 -8.12 3.94 -12.11
N LEU A 56 -8.01 2.61 -12.16
CA LEU A 56 -8.00 1.83 -13.39
C LEU A 56 -9.40 1.45 -13.92
N ASN A 57 -10.48 1.93 -13.29
CA ASN A 57 -11.84 1.68 -13.77
C ASN A 57 -11.99 2.14 -15.23
N GLN A 58 -11.46 3.32 -15.57
CA GLN A 58 -11.51 3.85 -16.94
C GLN A 58 -10.89 2.90 -17.96
N PHE A 59 -9.82 2.18 -17.60
CA PHE A 59 -9.22 1.18 -18.48
C PHE A 59 -10.20 0.04 -18.83
N VAL A 60 -11.05 -0.38 -17.88
CA VAL A 60 -12.06 -1.41 -18.11
C VAL A 60 -13.24 -0.84 -18.89
N ASP A 61 -13.70 0.35 -18.55
CA ASP A 61 -14.80 1.04 -19.22
C ASP A 61 -14.49 1.29 -20.69
N ASP A 62 -13.29 1.78 -21.01
CA ASP A 62 -12.84 2.02 -22.38
C ASP A 62 -12.75 0.70 -23.19
N ARG A 63 -12.44 -0.41 -22.51
CA ARG A 63 -12.43 -1.73 -23.15
C ARG A 63 -13.85 -2.25 -23.41
N VAL A 64 -14.77 -2.10 -22.45
CA VAL A 64 -16.16 -2.54 -22.56
C VAL A 64 -16.90 -1.75 -23.64
N ASN A 65 -16.68 -0.45 -23.66
CA ASN A 65 -17.31 0.48 -24.63
C ASN A 65 -16.59 0.52 -25.99
N ARG A 66 -15.52 -0.27 -26.19
CA ARG A 66 -14.69 -0.30 -27.40
C ARG A 66 -13.94 0.99 -27.71
N THR A 67 -13.97 1.98 -26.83
CA THR A 67 -13.21 3.22 -26.97
C THR A 67 -11.71 2.95 -27.15
N SER A 68 -11.21 1.89 -26.52
CA SER A 68 -9.82 1.43 -26.71
C SER A 68 -9.51 0.96 -28.13
N ASP A 69 -10.52 0.48 -28.88
CA ASP A 69 -10.36 0.08 -30.29
C ASP A 69 -10.36 1.33 -31.18
N ASP A 70 -11.18 2.34 -30.89
CA ASP A 70 -11.20 3.61 -31.59
C ASP A 70 -9.87 4.37 -31.40
N LEU A 71 -9.31 4.38 -30.18
CA LEU A 71 -7.98 4.95 -29.91
C LEU A 71 -6.84 4.25 -30.69
N ARG A 72 -7.01 2.98 -31.06
CA ARG A 72 -6.04 2.23 -31.89
C ARG A 72 -6.11 2.60 -33.36
N LEU A 73 -7.20 3.22 -33.81
CA LEU A 73 -7.28 3.79 -35.16
C LEU A 73 -6.47 5.08 -35.29
N THR A 74 -6.06 5.64 -34.18
CA THR A 74 -5.11 6.75 -34.12
C THR A 74 -3.67 6.24 -34.03
N ASP A 75 -2.67 7.08 -34.23
CA ASP A 75 -1.24 6.72 -34.16
C ASP A 75 -0.73 6.46 -32.72
N ILE A 76 -1.63 6.29 -31.73
CA ILE A 76 -1.27 6.05 -30.34
C ILE A 76 -0.84 4.60 -30.14
N SER A 77 0.38 4.40 -29.68
CA SER A 77 0.88 3.06 -29.39
C SER A 77 0.16 2.46 -28.14
N PRO A 78 -0.07 1.13 -28.10
CA PRO A 78 -0.67 0.46 -26.92
C PRO A 78 0.14 0.67 -25.63
N LEU A 79 1.44 0.83 -25.75
CA LEU A 79 2.30 1.14 -24.61
C LEU A 79 2.04 2.55 -24.09
N SER A 80 1.91 3.53 -24.97
CA SER A 80 1.57 4.91 -24.61
C SER A 80 0.20 4.97 -23.91
N GLN A 81 -0.78 4.24 -24.43
CA GLN A 81 -2.10 4.12 -23.80
C GLN A 81 -2.00 3.52 -22.38
N SER A 82 -1.27 2.41 -22.21
CA SER A 82 -1.07 1.80 -20.88
C SER A 82 -0.38 2.75 -19.90
N LEU A 83 0.64 3.49 -20.35
CA LEU A 83 1.35 4.48 -19.54
C LEU A 83 0.45 5.63 -19.11
N SER A 84 -0.46 6.08 -19.98
CA SER A 84 -1.45 7.13 -19.64
C SER A 84 -2.38 6.68 -18.51
N TYR A 85 -2.88 5.43 -18.54
CA TYR A 85 -3.69 4.89 -17.45
C TYR A 85 -2.88 4.73 -16.16
N ILE A 86 -1.61 4.27 -16.23
CA ILE A 86 -0.73 4.18 -15.07
C ILE A 86 -0.54 5.56 -14.44
N LEU A 87 -0.20 6.57 -15.25
CA LEU A 87 0.05 7.92 -14.74
C LEU A 87 -1.20 8.53 -14.08
N SER A 88 -2.35 8.43 -14.74
CA SER A 88 -3.63 8.93 -14.23
C SER A 88 -4.02 8.25 -12.91
N ALA A 89 -4.03 6.91 -12.87
CA ALA A 89 -4.41 6.15 -11.69
C ALA A 89 -3.41 6.32 -10.53
N SER A 90 -2.11 6.43 -10.83
CA SER A 90 -1.09 6.69 -9.81
C SER A 90 -1.25 8.08 -9.19
N LEU A 91 -1.57 9.09 -9.99
CA LEU A 91 -1.81 10.44 -9.48
C LEU A 91 -3.04 10.48 -8.57
N ILE A 92 -4.14 9.85 -8.97
CA ILE A 92 -5.34 9.71 -8.15
C ILE A 92 -5.00 9.01 -6.84
N SER A 93 -4.27 7.89 -6.91
CA SER A 93 -3.85 7.13 -5.73
C SER A 93 -2.98 7.96 -4.78
N PHE A 94 -2.01 8.69 -5.31
CA PHE A 94 -1.13 9.55 -4.52
C PHE A 94 -1.90 10.66 -3.79
N VAL A 95 -2.79 11.36 -4.49
CA VAL A 95 -3.62 12.42 -3.88
C VAL A 95 -4.52 11.84 -2.79
N MET A 96 -5.13 10.68 -3.02
CA MET A 96 -5.98 10.02 -2.02
C MET A 96 -5.19 9.51 -0.81
N GLN A 97 -3.96 9.04 -0.99
CA GLN A 97 -3.08 8.69 0.12
C GLN A 97 -2.76 9.90 1.00
N ILE A 98 -2.44 11.06 0.39
CA ILE A 98 -2.19 12.31 1.13
C ILE A 98 -3.45 12.69 1.92
N PHE A 99 -4.61 12.63 1.30
CA PHE A 99 -5.89 12.97 1.95
C PHE A 99 -6.17 12.05 3.15
N VAL A 100 -6.03 10.74 2.97
CA VAL A 100 -6.20 9.76 4.05
C VAL A 100 -5.15 9.95 5.15
N PHE A 101 -3.88 10.17 4.79
CA PHE A 101 -2.82 10.45 5.75
C PHE A 101 -3.12 11.67 6.60
N ALA A 102 -3.57 12.77 5.97
CA ALA A 102 -3.95 13.99 6.69
C ALA A 102 -5.12 13.75 7.66
N ILE A 103 -6.21 13.11 7.20
CA ILE A 103 -7.38 12.85 8.05
C ILE A 103 -7.04 11.99 9.25
N VAL A 104 -6.35 10.86 9.04
CA VAL A 104 -6.04 9.92 10.11
C VAL A 104 -5.02 10.51 11.09
N THR A 105 -4.06 11.28 10.57
CA THR A 105 -3.10 12.01 11.43
C THR A 105 -3.77 13.07 12.28
N ILE A 106 -4.69 13.86 11.71
CA ILE A 106 -5.45 14.88 12.46
C ILE A 106 -6.28 14.18 13.55
N TYR A 107 -6.98 13.10 13.23
CA TYR A 107 -7.77 12.35 14.18
C TYR A 107 -6.93 11.89 15.38
N PHE A 108 -5.83 11.18 15.18
CA PHE A 108 -4.99 10.70 16.27
C PHE A 108 -4.18 11.81 16.97
N SER A 109 -3.95 12.94 16.30
CA SER A 109 -3.37 14.12 16.94
C SER A 109 -4.33 14.75 17.96
N LEU A 110 -5.62 14.72 17.66
CA LEU A 110 -6.66 15.26 18.56
C LEU A 110 -6.99 14.30 19.71
N THR A 111 -7.00 12.97 19.46
CA THR A 111 -7.38 11.96 20.45
C THR A 111 -6.22 11.57 21.37
N ASP A 112 -5.08 11.21 20.80
CA ASP A 112 -3.95 10.62 21.53
C ASP A 112 -2.72 11.55 21.59
N HIS A 113 -2.86 12.79 21.07
CA HIS A 113 -1.79 13.80 21.06
C HIS A 113 -0.49 13.29 20.40
N ILE A 114 -0.62 12.57 19.27
CA ILE A 114 0.53 12.20 18.47
C ILE A 114 1.12 13.44 17.80
N LYS A 115 2.44 13.40 17.58
CA LYS A 115 3.15 14.46 16.83
C LYS A 115 3.93 13.81 15.70
N ILE A 116 3.68 14.25 14.47
CA ILE A 116 4.49 13.92 13.30
C ILE A 116 5.41 15.12 13.03
N PHE A 117 6.70 14.86 12.89
CA PHE A 117 7.66 15.91 12.63
C PHE A 117 7.63 16.30 11.14
N VAL A 118 7.87 17.58 10.86
CA VAL A 118 7.92 18.08 9.48
C VAL A 118 8.98 17.36 8.64
N ASN A 119 10.09 16.94 9.27
CA ASN A 119 11.16 16.18 8.63
C ASN A 119 10.69 14.79 8.16
N ASP A 120 9.66 14.20 8.76
CA ASP A 120 9.12 12.90 8.38
C ASP A 120 8.10 13.00 7.24
N LEU A 121 7.59 14.20 6.95
CA LEU A 121 6.59 14.40 5.89
C LEU A 121 7.18 14.16 4.49
N TRP A 122 8.36 14.70 4.20
CA TRP A 122 8.97 14.59 2.87
C TRP A 122 9.31 13.13 2.49
N PRO A 123 9.97 12.34 3.36
CA PRO A 123 10.18 10.92 3.09
C PRO A 123 8.86 10.14 2.96
N SER A 124 7.84 10.48 3.77
CA SER A 124 6.51 9.87 3.68
C SER A 124 5.86 10.14 2.32
N LEU A 125 5.90 11.39 1.83
CA LEU A 125 5.37 11.74 0.52
C LEU A 125 6.14 11.03 -0.62
N GLY A 126 7.46 10.94 -0.50
CA GLY A 126 8.30 10.24 -1.47
C GLY A 126 7.94 8.76 -1.60
N ILE A 127 7.79 8.05 -0.48
CA ILE A 127 7.42 6.63 -0.51
C ILE A 127 5.97 6.41 -0.96
N MET A 128 5.03 7.31 -0.62
CA MET A 128 3.65 7.28 -1.10
C MET A 128 3.59 7.40 -2.62
N LEU A 129 4.35 8.33 -3.19
CA LEU A 129 4.41 8.52 -4.64
C LEU A 129 4.97 7.28 -5.34
N LEU A 130 6.09 6.75 -4.85
CA LEU A 130 6.70 5.54 -5.40
C LEU A 130 5.73 4.36 -5.32
N ALA A 131 5.12 4.14 -4.16
CA ALA A 131 4.16 3.06 -3.97
C ALA A 131 2.91 3.23 -4.85
N ALA A 132 2.38 4.45 -5.00
CA ALA A 132 1.25 4.73 -5.88
C ALA A 132 1.53 4.27 -7.32
N VAL A 133 2.73 4.51 -7.83
CA VAL A 133 3.14 4.04 -9.17
C VAL A 133 3.22 2.52 -9.20
N VAL A 134 3.94 1.90 -8.24
CA VAL A 134 4.18 0.45 -8.25
C VAL A 134 2.90 -0.35 -8.04
N ASP A 135 2.03 0.08 -7.10
CA ASP A 135 0.73 -0.54 -6.87
C ASP A 135 -0.18 -0.41 -8.10
N THR A 136 -0.14 0.75 -8.81
CA THR A 136 -0.91 0.94 -10.04
C THR A 136 -0.45 -0.01 -11.14
N VAL A 137 0.85 -0.18 -11.31
CA VAL A 137 1.40 -1.10 -12.33
C VAL A 137 1.01 -2.55 -12.02
N LEU A 138 1.10 -2.98 -10.74
CA LEU A 138 0.65 -4.29 -10.31
C LEU A 138 -0.85 -4.47 -10.58
N ASN A 139 -1.67 -3.49 -10.19
CA ASN A 139 -3.11 -3.51 -10.39
C ASN A 139 -3.49 -3.51 -11.87
N LEU A 140 -2.74 -2.80 -12.73
CA LEU A 140 -2.96 -2.84 -14.18
C LEU A 140 -2.77 -4.25 -14.75
N ILE A 141 -1.77 -5.00 -14.27
CA ILE A 141 -1.58 -6.40 -14.69
C ILE A 141 -2.80 -7.24 -14.31
N ILE A 142 -3.36 -7.06 -13.11
CA ILE A 142 -4.56 -7.77 -12.67
C ILE A 142 -5.76 -7.36 -13.54
N VAL A 143 -5.96 -6.06 -13.73
CA VAL A 143 -7.09 -5.49 -14.50
C VAL A 143 -7.00 -5.83 -15.98
N ALA A 144 -5.80 -6.09 -16.52
CA ALA A 144 -5.62 -6.53 -17.90
C ALA A 144 -6.40 -7.81 -18.24
N PHE A 145 -6.69 -8.67 -17.27
CA PHE A 145 -7.49 -9.88 -17.44
C PHE A 145 -9.00 -9.65 -17.20
N ILE A 146 -9.40 -8.46 -16.81
CA ILE A 146 -10.81 -8.13 -16.54
C ILE A 146 -11.43 -7.53 -17.80
N HIS A 147 -12.58 -8.11 -18.25
CA HIS A 147 -13.28 -7.73 -19.47
C HIS A 147 -14.71 -7.26 -19.23
N LYS A 148 -15.16 -7.20 -17.97
CA LYS A 148 -16.54 -6.81 -17.60
C LYS A 148 -16.50 -5.92 -16.37
N GLU A 149 -17.27 -4.84 -16.37
CA GLU A 149 -17.42 -3.93 -15.21
C GLU A 149 -17.85 -4.67 -13.93
N LYS A 150 -18.80 -5.62 -14.07
CA LYS A 150 -19.24 -6.44 -12.92
C LYS A 150 -18.09 -7.19 -12.27
N THR A 151 -17.18 -7.77 -13.08
CA THR A 151 -16.02 -8.50 -12.58
C THR A 151 -15.05 -7.53 -11.90
N PHE A 152 -14.84 -6.33 -12.47
CA PHE A 152 -14.02 -5.29 -11.87
C PHE A 152 -14.55 -4.89 -10.49
N ASN A 153 -15.84 -4.65 -10.35
CA ASN A 153 -16.46 -4.26 -9.09
C ASN A 153 -16.36 -5.35 -8.01
N ILE A 154 -16.48 -6.63 -8.39
CA ILE A 154 -16.27 -7.77 -7.49
C ILE A 154 -14.82 -7.83 -7.04
N MET A 155 -13.86 -7.74 -7.98
CA MET A 155 -12.43 -7.76 -7.67
C MET A 155 -12.02 -6.58 -6.80
N SER A 156 -12.57 -5.39 -7.05
CA SER A 156 -12.37 -4.22 -6.21
C SER A 156 -12.82 -4.44 -4.76
N SER A 157 -13.97 -5.07 -4.56
CA SER A 157 -14.48 -5.38 -3.23
C SER A 157 -13.60 -6.42 -2.52
N ILE A 158 -13.16 -7.45 -3.24
CA ILE A 158 -12.24 -8.47 -2.72
C ILE A 158 -10.89 -7.83 -2.35
N LEU A 159 -10.32 -7.01 -3.23
CA LEU A 159 -9.06 -6.33 -2.97
C LEU A 159 -9.17 -5.38 -1.77
N GLY A 160 -10.29 -4.66 -1.65
CA GLY A 160 -10.56 -3.80 -0.50
C GLY A 160 -10.56 -4.57 0.82
N ALA A 161 -11.19 -5.74 0.85
CA ALA A 161 -11.23 -6.59 2.04
C ALA A 161 -9.87 -7.24 2.36
N LEU A 162 -9.11 -7.65 1.34
CA LEU A 162 -7.82 -8.33 1.50
C LEU A 162 -6.65 -7.38 1.76
N SER A 163 -6.73 -6.12 1.33
CA SER A 163 -5.62 -5.17 1.41
C SER A 163 -5.04 -5.00 2.82
N GLY A 164 -5.89 -5.04 3.85
CA GLY A 164 -5.44 -4.96 5.24
C GLY A 164 -4.62 -6.17 5.70
N PHE A 165 -4.88 -7.35 5.14
CA PHE A 165 -4.04 -8.53 5.38
C PHE A 165 -2.73 -8.43 4.58
N LEU A 166 -2.81 -8.00 3.32
CA LEU A 166 -1.65 -7.86 2.43
C LEU A 166 -0.62 -6.85 2.95
N VAL A 167 -1.07 -5.84 3.70
CA VAL A 167 -0.21 -4.82 4.32
C VAL A 167 0.11 -5.14 5.79
N ALA A 168 -0.41 -6.25 6.33
CA ALA A 168 -0.33 -6.61 7.75
C ALA A 168 -0.79 -5.47 8.67
N SER A 169 -1.98 -4.90 8.40
CA SER A 169 -2.58 -3.79 9.17
C SER A 169 -3.78 -4.21 9.98
N TYR A 170 -4.48 -5.29 9.59
CA TYR A 170 -5.52 -5.86 10.45
C TYR A 170 -4.93 -6.62 11.64
N PHE A 171 -3.76 -7.21 11.46
CA PHE A 171 -3.02 -7.91 12.51
C PHE A 171 -1.52 -7.65 12.34
N PRO A 172 -0.76 -7.53 13.45
CA PRO A 172 0.69 -7.51 13.39
C PRO A 172 1.23 -8.74 12.64
N ILE A 173 2.26 -8.55 11.82
CA ILE A 173 2.83 -9.62 10.99
C ILE A 173 3.28 -10.84 11.81
N GLY A 174 3.69 -10.60 13.06
CA GLY A 174 4.10 -11.65 13.98
C GLY A 174 2.98 -12.63 14.38
N LEU A 175 1.71 -12.26 14.17
CA LEU A 175 0.54 -13.12 14.42
C LEU A 175 0.09 -13.88 13.16
N LEU A 176 0.61 -13.52 11.98
CA LEU A 176 0.21 -14.15 10.73
C LEU A 176 0.94 -15.49 10.53
N PRO A 177 0.28 -16.49 9.92
CA PRO A 177 0.94 -17.72 9.50
C PRO A 177 1.98 -17.44 8.40
N LYS A 178 2.99 -18.31 8.25
CA LYS A 178 4.11 -18.11 7.32
C LYS A 178 3.65 -17.80 5.88
N VAL A 179 2.65 -18.50 5.38
CA VAL A 179 2.09 -18.28 4.04
C VAL A 179 1.58 -16.84 3.88
N ALA A 180 0.86 -16.31 4.87
CA ALA A 180 0.39 -14.93 4.82
C ALA A 180 1.54 -13.92 4.92
N GLN A 181 2.58 -14.21 5.74
CA GLN A 181 3.78 -13.38 5.78
C GLN A 181 4.51 -13.34 4.44
N ASP A 182 4.53 -14.45 3.68
CA ASP A 182 5.15 -14.49 2.36
C ASP A 182 4.33 -13.72 1.31
N LEU A 183 2.99 -13.75 1.39
CA LEU A 183 2.11 -12.91 0.57
C LEU A 183 2.32 -11.41 0.84
N VAL A 184 2.49 -11.03 2.11
CA VAL A 184 2.83 -9.64 2.50
C VAL A 184 4.13 -9.18 1.81
N LYS A 185 5.15 -10.04 1.71
CA LYS A 185 6.42 -9.73 1.04
C LYS A 185 6.31 -9.52 -0.47
N LEU A 186 5.28 -10.07 -1.09
CA LEU A 186 5.03 -9.91 -2.54
C LEU A 186 4.23 -8.65 -2.86
N THR A 187 3.65 -8.00 -1.86
CA THR A 187 2.77 -6.84 -2.05
C THR A 187 3.58 -5.53 -1.94
N PRO A 188 3.59 -4.66 -2.98
CA PRO A 188 4.34 -3.40 -2.93
C PRO A 188 3.91 -2.49 -1.77
N GLY A 189 2.61 -2.36 -1.52
CA GLY A 189 2.09 -1.54 -0.42
C GLY A 189 2.57 -1.97 0.96
N SER A 190 3.03 -3.23 1.16
CA SER A 190 3.64 -3.64 2.42
C SER A 190 4.98 -2.97 2.68
N TYR A 191 5.78 -2.75 1.63
CA TYR A 191 7.06 -2.03 1.73
C TYR A 191 6.85 -0.56 2.06
N GLN A 192 5.82 0.06 1.49
CA GLN A 192 5.39 1.40 1.89
C GLN A 192 5.05 1.46 3.38
N ALA A 193 4.21 0.54 3.87
CA ALA A 193 3.80 0.49 5.27
C ALA A 193 5.01 0.27 6.20
N ILE A 194 5.94 -0.61 5.84
CA ILE A 194 7.17 -0.88 6.60
C ILE A 194 8.03 0.37 6.71
N PHE A 195 8.28 1.04 5.59
CA PHE A 195 9.06 2.28 5.56
C PHE A 195 8.42 3.36 6.43
N MET A 196 7.12 3.62 6.24
CA MET A 196 6.39 4.61 7.02
C MET A 196 6.33 4.25 8.51
N ARG A 197 6.17 2.97 8.88
CA ARG A 197 6.24 2.52 10.27
C ARG A 197 7.60 2.83 10.90
N ASN A 198 8.69 2.50 10.21
CA ASN A 198 10.04 2.81 10.70
C ASN A 198 10.25 4.31 10.88
N LEU A 199 9.82 5.11 9.92
CA LEU A 199 9.96 6.56 9.95
C LEU A 199 9.14 7.18 11.10
N LEU A 200 7.82 6.97 11.09
CA LEU A 200 6.92 7.61 12.03
C LEU A 200 7.07 7.14 13.48
N MET A 201 7.39 5.86 13.68
CA MET A 201 7.53 5.27 15.02
C MET A 201 8.93 5.43 15.62
N SER A 202 9.94 5.85 14.85
CA SER A 202 11.35 5.86 15.24
C SER A 202 11.59 6.54 16.59
N ASP A 203 11.04 7.72 16.78
CA ASP A 203 11.21 8.53 18.00
C ASP A 203 10.50 7.91 19.20
N GLN A 204 9.31 7.36 18.99
CA GLN A 204 8.55 6.73 20.07
C GLN A 204 9.22 5.41 20.51
N ILE A 205 9.74 4.64 19.56
CA ILE A 205 10.50 3.42 19.86
C ILE A 205 11.76 3.75 20.68
N LYS A 206 12.51 4.77 20.30
CA LYS A 206 13.72 5.19 21.05
C LYS A 206 13.41 5.62 22.48
N LYS A 207 12.24 6.27 22.70
CA LYS A 207 11.87 6.81 24.01
C LYS A 207 11.26 5.78 24.96
N GLN A 208 10.55 4.78 24.43
CA GLN A 208 9.69 3.90 25.24
C GLN A 208 10.12 2.44 25.25
N VAL A 209 10.79 1.95 24.19
CA VAL A 209 11.11 0.54 24.05
C VAL A 209 12.54 0.28 24.53
N PRO A 210 12.76 -0.59 25.54
CA PRO A 210 14.10 -1.01 25.95
C PRO A 210 14.89 -1.55 24.78
N THR A 211 16.18 -1.21 24.69
CA THR A 211 17.08 -1.58 23.56
C THR A 211 17.10 -3.08 23.29
N THR A 212 16.99 -3.90 24.33
CA THR A 212 16.93 -5.37 24.26
C THR A 212 15.69 -5.90 23.56
N LEU A 213 14.57 -5.15 23.60
CA LEU A 213 13.29 -5.53 23.05
C LEU A 213 12.98 -4.91 21.68
N VAL A 214 13.71 -3.88 21.25
CA VAL A 214 13.46 -3.15 20.00
C VAL A 214 13.40 -4.08 18.80
N LYS A 215 14.33 -5.02 18.66
CA LYS A 215 14.36 -5.96 17.52
C LYS A 215 13.13 -6.87 17.50
N ARG A 216 12.73 -7.39 18.67
CA ARG A 216 11.54 -8.25 18.82
C ARG A 216 10.27 -7.47 18.52
N PHE A 217 10.17 -6.24 19.02
CA PHE A 217 9.05 -5.34 18.83
C PHE A 217 8.89 -4.97 17.35
N LYS A 218 9.95 -4.54 16.68
CA LYS A 218 9.95 -4.21 15.25
C LYS A 218 9.55 -5.42 14.36
N ASN A 219 10.07 -6.60 14.69
CA ASN A 219 9.72 -7.83 13.96
C ASN A 219 8.23 -8.21 14.16
N PHE A 220 7.70 -8.05 15.37
CA PHE A 220 6.32 -8.38 15.68
C PHE A 220 5.33 -7.46 14.96
N LEU A 221 5.58 -6.15 14.98
CA LEU A 221 4.70 -5.15 14.34
C LEU A 221 4.91 -5.03 12.82
N GLY A 222 5.89 -5.72 12.25
CA GLY A 222 6.18 -5.61 10.83
C GLY A 222 6.77 -4.26 10.44
N CYS A 223 7.64 -3.73 11.29
CA CYS A 223 8.50 -2.59 10.94
C CYS A 223 9.76 -3.05 10.20
N GLN A 224 10.01 -4.35 10.11
CA GLN A 224 11.14 -4.93 9.41
C GLN A 224 10.69 -6.16 8.64
N ILE A 225 11.27 -6.36 7.46
CA ILE A 225 11.03 -7.52 6.63
C ILE A 225 12.33 -8.25 6.37
N LYS A 226 12.28 -9.58 6.37
CA LYS A 226 13.42 -10.44 6.01
C LYS A 226 13.27 -10.89 4.57
N LEU A 227 14.25 -10.55 3.74
CA LEU A 227 14.36 -11.07 2.38
C LEU A 227 15.67 -11.86 2.26
N GLY A 228 15.61 -13.11 1.79
CA GLY A 228 16.80 -13.95 1.68
C GLY A 228 17.58 -14.16 2.99
N GLY A 229 16.92 -14.09 4.16
CA GLY A 229 17.55 -14.23 5.47
C GLY A 229 18.12 -12.93 6.08
N HIS A 230 18.21 -11.84 5.32
CA HIS A 230 18.70 -10.54 5.78
C HIS A 230 17.55 -9.59 6.12
N LEU A 231 17.70 -8.82 7.20
CA LEU A 231 16.78 -7.72 7.53
C LEU A 231 17.10 -6.53 6.63
N LEU A 232 16.08 -6.03 5.93
CA LEU A 232 16.23 -4.87 5.06
C LEU A 232 16.36 -3.58 5.89
N THR A 233 17.27 -2.71 5.48
CA THR A 233 17.35 -1.31 5.93
C THR A 233 16.28 -0.48 5.22
N ASP A 234 15.99 0.72 5.73
CA ASP A 234 14.97 1.61 5.12
C ASP A 234 15.31 1.97 3.67
N GLU A 235 16.59 2.20 3.37
CA GLU A 235 17.06 2.42 2.00
C GLU A 235 16.83 1.19 1.10
N GLN A 236 17.15 -0.01 1.61
CA GLN A 236 16.94 -1.24 0.88
C GLN A 236 15.44 -1.51 0.62
N VAL A 237 14.56 -1.12 1.53
CA VAL A 237 13.10 -1.20 1.33
C VAL A 237 12.67 -0.36 0.13
N VAL A 238 13.19 0.87 0.00
CA VAL A 238 12.93 1.75 -1.15
C VAL A 238 13.49 1.15 -2.45
N PHE A 239 14.71 0.62 -2.42
CA PHE A 239 15.31 -0.03 -3.61
C PHE A 239 14.55 -1.27 -4.05
N VAL A 240 14.08 -2.10 -3.11
CA VAL A 240 13.27 -3.28 -3.43
C VAL A 240 11.94 -2.85 -4.05
N LEU A 241 11.27 -1.85 -3.47
CA LEU A 241 10.01 -1.33 -4.02
C LEU A 241 10.21 -0.77 -5.43
N ALA A 242 11.25 0.03 -5.65
CA ALA A 242 11.59 0.56 -6.98
C ALA A 242 11.92 -0.57 -7.98
N GLY A 243 12.71 -1.57 -7.55
CA GLY A 243 13.03 -2.75 -8.35
C GLY A 243 11.78 -3.56 -8.73
N MET A 244 10.84 -3.75 -7.79
CA MET A 244 9.54 -4.36 -8.11
C MET A 244 8.80 -3.56 -9.18
N GLY A 245 8.79 -2.22 -9.08
CA GLY A 245 8.17 -1.34 -10.08
C GLY A 245 8.77 -1.54 -11.46
N VAL A 246 10.09 -1.59 -11.58
CA VAL A 246 10.78 -1.82 -12.87
C VAL A 246 10.41 -3.19 -13.44
N ILE A 247 10.43 -4.25 -12.64
CA ILE A 247 10.07 -5.60 -13.08
C ILE A 247 8.62 -5.63 -13.57
N LEU A 248 7.68 -5.04 -12.82
CA LEU A 248 6.27 -5.00 -13.19
C LEU A 248 6.04 -4.19 -14.48
N LEU A 249 6.74 -3.07 -14.68
CA LEU A 249 6.69 -2.30 -15.93
C LEU A 249 7.19 -3.11 -17.13
N LEU A 250 8.27 -3.89 -16.96
CA LEU A 250 8.75 -4.81 -18.00
C LEU A 250 7.70 -5.88 -18.35
N VAL A 251 6.99 -6.40 -17.35
CA VAL A 251 5.89 -7.35 -17.57
C VAL A 251 4.75 -6.69 -18.36
N VAL A 252 4.36 -5.45 -18.02
CA VAL A 252 3.33 -4.70 -18.78
C VAL A 252 3.79 -4.47 -20.22
N ALA A 253 5.04 -4.07 -20.44
CA ALA A 253 5.59 -3.88 -21.78
C ALA A 253 5.58 -5.20 -22.60
N PHE A 254 5.95 -6.31 -21.96
CA PHE A 254 5.94 -7.63 -22.58
C PHE A 254 4.53 -8.09 -22.97
N ILE A 255 3.54 -7.91 -22.09
CA ILE A 255 2.13 -8.20 -22.38
C ILE A 255 1.66 -7.40 -23.60
N ASN A 256 1.97 -6.10 -23.65
CA ASN A 256 1.60 -5.24 -24.77
C ASN A 256 2.24 -5.69 -26.09
N LEU A 257 3.49 -6.18 -26.08
CA LEU A 257 4.17 -6.72 -27.28
C LEU A 257 3.50 -7.99 -27.80
N ILE A 258 3.09 -8.91 -26.89
CA ILE A 258 2.39 -10.15 -27.27
C ILE A 258 1.03 -9.86 -27.89
N VAL A 259 0.28 -8.95 -27.28
CA VAL A 259 -1.06 -8.56 -27.77
C VAL A 259 -0.97 -7.93 -29.16
N ASN A 260 0.07 -7.11 -29.42
CA ASN A 260 0.30 -6.51 -30.74
C ASN A 260 0.68 -7.54 -31.81
N ARG A 261 1.46 -8.58 -31.46
CA ARG A 261 1.86 -9.63 -32.42
C ARG A 261 0.69 -10.52 -32.87
N LYS A 262 -0.31 -10.74 -32.01
CA LYS A 262 -1.47 -11.58 -32.35
C LYS A 262 -2.50 -10.88 -33.25
N LYS A 263 -2.37 -9.56 -33.46
CA LYS A 263 -3.30 -8.77 -34.28
C LYS A 263 -2.73 -8.33 -35.63
N LYS A 264 -1.45 -8.65 -35.93
CA LYS A 264 -0.85 -8.62 -37.26
C LYS A 264 -0.97 -10.00 -37.92
#